data_cb76d1f5b26753c4a24776dc16bdf861
#
_entry.id   cb76d1f5b26753c4a24776dc16bdf861
#
_cell.length_a   1.000
_cell.length_b   1.000
_cell.length_c   1.000
_cell.angle_alpha   90.00
_cell.angle_beta   90.00
_cell.angle_gamma   90.00
#
_symmetry.space_group_name_H-M   'P 1'
#
loop_
_entity.id
_entity.type
_entity.pdbx_description
1 polymer ?
#
loop_
_entity_poly.entity_id
_entity_poly.type
_entity_poly.pdbx_seq_one_letter_code
_entity_poly.pdbx_strand_id
1 'polypeptide(L)'
;LPTTAVGSKPGVQRFRAEVSHAKNETNKDNNVREFFVEILDSRQNILMLSAVPHPDLSAIKQCIEKNKNYSLEMRLFSEESQITNRQTDLVIAHQLPCDKGSYDYLSKIQQAGIPILYILGSKSDYALFNKLNTGLIVNLYNNKTKTDAQASFNSAFALFSLNEQSSEMIKDFPPLNAPLARFIVAAGTQTLAYQYIAGAKSEYPLLCFTNNPQQKNGIVCGENIWRWRMQNYLMNQTHEQVDEIINKSIRYL
;
A
#
# COMPACT_ATOMS: atom_id res chain seq x y z
N LEU A 1 21.50 37.45 1.40
CA LEU A 1 20.38 36.84 2.15
C LEU A 1 20.00 35.55 1.46
N PRO A 2 19.93 34.41 2.17
CA PRO A 2 19.43 33.19 1.59
C PRO A 2 17.93 33.35 1.30
N THR A 3 17.52 33.10 0.06
CA THR A 3 16.12 33.14 -0.38
C THR A 3 15.73 31.75 -0.82
N THR A 4 14.59 31.25 -0.35
CA THR A 4 14.08 29.93 -0.70
C THR A 4 12.87 30.09 -1.61
N ALA A 5 12.88 29.43 -2.77
CA ALA A 5 11.73 29.31 -3.65
C ALA A 5 11.26 27.85 -3.68
N VAL A 6 9.95 27.64 -3.56
CA VAL A 6 9.34 26.31 -3.60
C VAL A 6 8.70 26.12 -4.96
N GLY A 7 9.13 25.08 -5.69
CA GLY A 7 8.51 24.70 -6.95
C GLY A 7 7.13 24.06 -6.71
N SER A 8 6.13 24.46 -7.48
CA SER A 8 4.73 24.04 -7.29
C SER A 8 4.30 22.86 -8.16
N LYS A 9 5.04 22.57 -9.23
CA LYS A 9 4.72 21.52 -10.20
C LYS A 9 5.99 20.88 -10.76
N PRO A 10 5.99 19.57 -11.07
CA PRO A 10 7.09 18.92 -11.78
C PRO A 10 7.30 19.52 -13.18
N GLY A 11 8.53 19.46 -13.65
CA GLY A 11 8.95 19.97 -14.95
C GLY A 11 9.83 21.21 -14.85
N VAL A 12 10.21 21.75 -15.99
CA VAL A 12 11.06 22.96 -16.06
C VAL A 12 10.25 24.18 -15.66
N GLN A 13 10.63 24.81 -14.56
CA GLN A 13 10.02 26.03 -14.06
C GLN A 13 10.99 27.20 -14.21
N ARG A 14 10.45 28.33 -14.66
CA ARG A 14 11.18 29.60 -14.77
C ARG A 14 11.02 30.37 -13.46
N PHE A 15 12.14 30.71 -12.86
CA PHE A 15 12.21 31.57 -11.71
C PHE A 15 12.82 32.92 -12.10
N ARG A 16 12.28 33.98 -11.55
CA ARG A 16 12.79 35.34 -11.69
C ARG A 16 13.14 35.87 -10.30
N ALA A 17 14.40 36.18 -10.11
CA ALA A 17 14.87 36.86 -8.90
C ALA A 17 15.03 38.34 -9.24
N GLU A 18 14.48 39.19 -8.39
CA GLU A 18 14.56 40.64 -8.53
C GLU A 18 14.99 41.25 -7.20
N VAL A 19 15.98 42.13 -7.26
CA VAL A 19 16.47 42.89 -6.08
C VAL A 19 16.01 44.32 -6.24
N SER A 20 15.48 44.89 -5.16
CA SER A 20 15.08 46.30 -5.14
C SER A 20 16.27 47.23 -5.32
N HIS A 21 16.09 48.30 -6.08
CA HIS A 21 17.14 49.27 -6.37
C HIS A 21 17.67 49.93 -5.11
N ALA A 22 19.01 50.02 -5.01
CA ALA A 22 19.67 50.84 -3.98
C ALA A 22 19.62 52.33 -4.35
N LYS A 23 19.61 53.22 -3.34
CA LYS A 23 19.75 54.66 -3.57
C LYS A 23 21.11 54.92 -4.23
N ASN A 24 21.12 55.54 -5.42
CA ASN A 24 22.29 55.86 -6.24
C ASN A 24 22.87 54.69 -7.10
N GLU A 25 22.08 53.69 -7.40
CA GLU A 25 22.48 52.63 -8.31
C GLU A 25 22.41 53.08 -9.77
N THR A 26 23.55 53.05 -10.46
CA THR A 26 23.68 53.50 -11.86
C THR A 26 23.34 52.43 -12.87
N ASN A 27 23.52 51.15 -12.52
CA ASN A 27 23.18 50.03 -13.41
C ASN A 27 22.02 49.21 -12.80
N LYS A 28 20.87 49.25 -13.47
CA LYS A 28 19.64 48.57 -13.03
C LYS A 28 19.40 47.22 -13.73
N ASP A 29 20.15 46.91 -14.80
CA ASP A 29 19.92 45.73 -15.61
C ASP A 29 20.40 44.43 -14.94
N ASN A 30 21.27 44.55 -13.94
CA ASN A 30 21.78 43.42 -13.15
C ASN A 30 20.88 43.03 -11.96
N ASN A 31 19.81 43.80 -11.69
CA ASN A 31 18.92 43.59 -10.55
C ASN A 31 17.87 42.49 -10.83
N VAL A 32 17.77 42.00 -12.04
CA VAL A 32 16.86 40.93 -12.44
C VAL A 32 17.67 39.77 -13.01
N ARG A 33 17.42 38.58 -12.50
CA ARG A 33 17.99 37.36 -13.03
C ARG A 33 16.93 36.29 -13.20
N GLU A 34 16.94 35.68 -14.37
CA GLU A 34 16.07 34.56 -14.67
C GLU A 34 16.89 33.27 -14.72
N PHE A 35 16.34 32.21 -14.18
CA PHE A 35 16.94 30.89 -14.22
C PHE A 35 15.85 29.83 -14.33
N PHE A 36 16.21 28.70 -14.90
CA PHE A 36 15.32 27.56 -15.05
C PHE A 36 15.76 26.47 -14.09
N VAL A 37 14.80 25.89 -13.39
CA VAL A 37 15.01 24.76 -12.49
C VAL A 37 14.11 23.63 -12.95
N GLU A 38 14.68 22.48 -13.20
CA GLU A 38 13.91 21.26 -13.42
C GLU A 38 13.52 20.65 -12.08
N ILE A 39 12.23 20.57 -11.83
CA ILE A 39 11.67 19.95 -10.63
C ILE A 39 11.27 18.54 -11.01
N LEU A 40 11.95 17.55 -10.43
CA LEU A 40 11.64 16.15 -10.63
C LEU A 40 10.50 15.73 -9.70
N ASP A 41 9.51 15.02 -10.22
CA ASP A 41 8.52 14.33 -9.40
C ASP A 41 9.16 13.03 -8.88
N SER A 42 9.66 13.06 -7.65
CA SER A 42 10.28 11.92 -6.98
C SER A 42 9.28 11.09 -6.18
N ARG A 43 7.97 11.34 -6.35
CA ARG A 43 6.95 10.55 -5.65
C ARG A 43 6.90 9.13 -6.20
N GLN A 44 6.74 8.18 -5.29
CA GLN A 44 6.46 6.80 -5.66
C GLN A 44 5.03 6.67 -6.19
N ASN A 45 4.86 6.08 -7.35
CA ASN A 45 3.58 5.90 -8.01
C ASN A 45 2.94 4.59 -7.58
N ILE A 46 1.85 4.68 -6.84
CA ILE A 46 1.08 3.55 -6.35
C ILE A 46 -0.17 3.39 -7.21
N LEU A 47 -0.38 2.20 -7.77
CA LEU A 47 -1.60 1.84 -8.49
C LEU A 47 -2.44 0.93 -7.60
N MET A 48 -3.62 1.38 -7.18
CA MET A 48 -4.59 0.57 -6.45
C MET A 48 -5.69 0.08 -7.40
N LEU A 49 -5.73 -1.23 -7.58
CA LEU A 49 -6.72 -1.92 -8.40
C LEU A 49 -7.66 -2.72 -7.52
N SER A 50 -8.95 -2.70 -7.81
CA SER A 50 -9.96 -3.46 -7.08
C SER A 50 -10.92 -4.18 -8.01
N ALA A 51 -11.32 -5.38 -7.61
CA ALA A 51 -12.35 -6.15 -8.32
C ALA A 51 -13.73 -5.45 -8.28
N VAL A 52 -14.05 -4.79 -7.15
CA VAL A 52 -15.34 -4.13 -6.90
C VAL A 52 -15.14 -2.90 -6.02
N PRO A 53 -16.10 -1.95 -6.00
CA PRO A 53 -16.12 -0.89 -5.01
C PRO A 53 -16.18 -1.48 -3.58
N HIS A 54 -15.34 -0.98 -2.67
CA HIS A 54 -15.26 -1.47 -1.30
C HIS A 54 -14.81 -0.36 -0.34
N PRO A 55 -15.29 -0.30 0.93
CA PRO A 55 -14.87 0.70 1.91
C PRO A 55 -13.37 0.70 2.22
N ASP A 56 -12.69 -0.45 2.10
CA ASP A 56 -11.24 -0.56 2.27
C ASP A 56 -10.46 0.38 1.35
N LEU A 57 -10.97 0.60 0.12
CA LEU A 57 -10.32 1.47 -0.85
C LEU A 57 -10.19 2.90 -0.35
N SER A 58 -11.29 3.44 0.23
CA SER A 58 -11.27 4.78 0.82
C SER A 58 -10.39 4.86 2.05
N ALA A 59 -10.39 3.82 2.88
CA ALA A 59 -9.56 3.75 4.08
C ALA A 59 -8.07 3.76 3.74
N ILE A 60 -7.65 2.93 2.78
CA ILE A 60 -6.27 2.82 2.31
C ILE A 60 -5.85 4.10 1.56
N LYS A 61 -6.72 4.64 0.70
CA LYS A 61 -6.48 5.91 0.00
C LYS A 61 -6.17 7.03 0.98
N GLN A 62 -7.01 7.23 2.00
CA GLN A 62 -6.80 8.28 2.99
C GLN A 62 -5.50 8.12 3.78
N CYS A 63 -5.06 6.87 4.01
CA CYS A 63 -3.78 6.59 4.64
C CYS A 63 -2.62 7.00 3.73
N ILE A 64 -2.65 6.62 2.45
CA ILE A 64 -1.58 6.87 1.47
C ILE A 64 -1.46 8.36 1.16
N GLU A 65 -2.58 9.07 0.95
CA GLU A 65 -2.60 10.49 0.58
C GLU A 65 -2.08 11.44 1.67
N LYS A 66 -1.99 10.99 2.93
CA LYS A 66 -1.31 11.74 4.00
C LYS A 66 0.19 11.88 3.74
N ASN A 67 0.79 10.96 3.01
CA ASN A 67 2.20 10.99 2.68
C ASN A 67 2.44 11.64 1.33
N LYS A 68 3.03 12.85 1.35
CA LYS A 68 3.33 13.64 0.15
C LYS A 68 4.30 12.98 -0.83
N ASN A 69 5.02 11.95 -0.38
CA ASN A 69 5.96 11.19 -1.21
C ASN A 69 5.29 10.13 -2.08
N TYR A 70 3.98 9.95 -1.96
CA TYR A 70 3.22 9.01 -2.76
C TYR A 70 2.29 9.73 -3.74
N SER A 71 2.14 9.15 -4.93
CA SER A 71 1.13 9.49 -5.93
C SER A 71 0.25 8.28 -6.12
N LEU A 72 -1.02 8.37 -5.69
CA LEU A 72 -1.95 7.25 -5.76
C LEU A 72 -2.88 7.41 -6.95
N GLU A 73 -2.94 6.36 -7.77
CA GLU A 73 -3.98 6.17 -8.76
C GLU A 73 -4.87 5.00 -8.33
N MET A 74 -6.18 5.18 -8.35
CA MET A 74 -7.15 4.15 -7.96
C MET A 74 -8.10 3.85 -9.11
N ARG A 75 -8.28 2.57 -9.45
CA ARG A 75 -9.19 2.11 -10.50
C ARG A 75 -9.90 0.83 -10.09
N LEU A 76 -11.11 0.65 -10.62
CA LEU A 76 -11.70 -0.68 -10.70
C LEU A 76 -11.03 -1.45 -11.84
N PHE A 77 -10.77 -2.73 -11.61
CA PHE A 77 -10.20 -3.57 -12.66
C PHE A 77 -11.24 -3.77 -13.77
N SER A 78 -10.80 -3.58 -15.00
CA SER A 78 -11.52 -3.94 -16.22
C SER A 78 -10.51 -4.51 -17.22
N GLU A 79 -10.95 -5.35 -18.16
CA GLU A 79 -10.07 -5.92 -19.19
C GLU A 79 -9.38 -4.85 -20.05
N GLU A 80 -9.99 -3.65 -20.14
CA GLU A 80 -9.40 -2.48 -20.81
C GLU A 80 -8.37 -1.74 -19.95
N SER A 81 -8.16 -2.16 -18.72
CA SER A 81 -7.17 -1.56 -17.81
C SER A 81 -5.76 -1.89 -18.28
N GLN A 82 -5.36 -1.28 -19.40
CA GLN A 82 -3.99 -1.38 -19.89
C GLN A 82 -3.03 -0.70 -18.91
N ILE A 83 -1.82 -1.23 -18.83
CA ILE A 83 -0.71 -0.60 -18.10
C ILE A 83 -0.63 0.85 -18.58
N THR A 84 -0.93 1.80 -17.70
CA THR A 84 -0.73 3.21 -18.02
C THR A 84 0.75 3.46 -18.29
N ASN A 85 1.06 4.39 -19.22
CA ASN A 85 2.43 4.84 -19.53
C ASN A 85 3.19 5.45 -18.34
N ARG A 86 2.60 5.46 -17.13
CA ARG A 86 3.28 5.87 -15.90
C ARG A 86 4.01 4.67 -15.30
N GLN A 87 5.27 4.89 -15.00
CA GLN A 87 6.04 3.96 -14.19
C GLN A 87 5.31 3.73 -12.88
N THR A 88 4.95 2.48 -12.58
CA THR A 88 4.29 2.08 -11.34
C THR A 88 5.34 1.44 -10.45
N ASP A 89 5.46 1.94 -9.21
CA ASP A 89 6.45 1.47 -8.25
C ASP A 89 5.87 0.41 -7.29
N LEU A 90 4.55 0.42 -7.07
CA LEU A 90 3.82 -0.54 -6.24
C LEU A 90 2.39 -0.73 -6.77
N VAL A 91 1.90 -1.96 -6.77
CA VAL A 91 0.50 -2.28 -7.00
C VAL A 91 -0.18 -2.72 -5.70
N ILE A 92 -1.36 -2.17 -5.40
CA ILE A 92 -2.26 -2.69 -4.36
C ILE A 92 -3.41 -3.39 -5.07
N ALA A 93 -3.49 -4.70 -4.90
CA ALA A 93 -4.47 -5.58 -5.56
C ALA A 93 -5.57 -5.98 -4.56
N HIS A 94 -6.68 -5.22 -4.54
CA HIS A 94 -7.78 -5.47 -3.62
C HIS A 94 -8.77 -6.46 -4.23
N GLN A 95 -8.94 -7.61 -3.59
CA GLN A 95 -9.78 -8.72 -4.02
C GLN A 95 -9.44 -9.28 -5.42
N LEU A 96 -8.21 -9.08 -5.86
CA LEU A 96 -7.67 -9.60 -7.11
C LEU A 96 -6.64 -10.72 -6.82
N PRO A 97 -6.45 -11.71 -7.76
CA PRO A 97 -7.22 -11.87 -8.99
C PRO A 97 -8.66 -12.32 -8.73
N CYS A 98 -9.60 -11.87 -9.55
CA CYS A 98 -11.02 -12.29 -9.49
C CYS A 98 -11.47 -13.08 -10.73
N ASP A 99 -10.68 -13.03 -11.80
CA ASP A 99 -10.91 -13.68 -13.08
C ASP A 99 -9.58 -13.88 -13.83
N LYS A 100 -9.65 -14.50 -15.02
CA LYS A 100 -8.47 -14.73 -15.84
C LYS A 100 -7.80 -13.43 -16.31
N GLY A 101 -8.57 -12.40 -16.65
CA GLY A 101 -8.02 -11.13 -17.10
C GLY A 101 -7.17 -10.44 -16.02
N SER A 102 -7.67 -10.40 -14.79
CA SER A 102 -6.95 -9.86 -13.65
C SER A 102 -5.73 -10.72 -13.26
N TYR A 103 -5.83 -12.04 -13.41
CA TYR A 103 -4.68 -12.93 -13.22
C TYR A 103 -3.57 -12.64 -14.25
N ASP A 104 -3.92 -12.57 -15.54
CA ASP A 104 -2.96 -12.31 -16.63
C ASP A 104 -2.29 -10.93 -16.43
N TYR A 105 -3.05 -9.93 -15.98
CA TYR A 105 -2.53 -8.59 -15.65
C TYR A 105 -1.53 -8.63 -14.49
N LEU A 106 -1.91 -9.24 -13.37
CA LEU A 106 -1.03 -9.35 -12.19
C LEU A 106 0.22 -10.18 -12.48
N SER A 107 0.10 -11.22 -13.32
CA SER A 107 1.25 -12.01 -13.78
C SER A 107 2.26 -11.15 -14.55
N LYS A 108 1.80 -10.20 -15.40
CA LYS A 108 2.68 -9.26 -16.09
C LYS A 108 3.36 -8.29 -15.12
N ILE A 109 2.64 -7.80 -14.12
CA ILE A 109 3.20 -6.95 -13.05
C ILE A 109 4.31 -7.69 -12.29
N GLN A 110 4.09 -8.98 -11.97
CA GLN A 110 5.09 -9.82 -11.34
C GLN A 110 6.33 -10.02 -12.23
N GLN A 111 6.13 -10.29 -13.52
CA GLN A 111 7.24 -10.44 -14.47
C GLN A 111 8.06 -9.15 -14.62
N ALA A 112 7.43 -7.99 -14.43
CA ALA A 112 8.11 -6.70 -14.41
C ALA A 112 8.85 -6.43 -13.09
N GLY A 113 8.77 -7.33 -12.09
CA GLY A 113 9.41 -7.16 -10.78
C GLY A 113 8.75 -6.11 -9.89
N ILE A 114 7.56 -5.62 -10.24
CA ILE A 114 6.86 -4.59 -9.46
C ILE A 114 6.23 -5.24 -8.21
N PRO A 115 6.52 -4.74 -7.00
CA PRO A 115 5.96 -5.27 -5.77
C PRO A 115 4.43 -5.19 -5.76
N ILE A 116 3.78 -6.17 -5.09
CA ILE A 116 2.32 -6.19 -4.99
C ILE A 116 1.91 -6.38 -3.52
N LEU A 117 0.99 -5.52 -3.06
CA LEU A 117 0.23 -5.72 -1.83
C LEU A 117 -1.14 -6.30 -2.18
N TYR A 118 -1.31 -7.59 -1.93
CA TYR A 118 -2.60 -8.27 -2.09
C TYR A 118 -3.46 -8.07 -0.86
N ILE A 119 -4.73 -7.76 -1.07
CA ILE A 119 -5.78 -7.76 -0.04
C ILE A 119 -6.84 -8.73 -0.51
N LEU A 120 -6.79 -9.94 0.03
CA LEU A 120 -7.68 -11.02 -0.38
C LEU A 120 -9.06 -10.83 0.26
N GLY A 121 -10.11 -11.21 -0.45
CA GLY A 121 -11.47 -11.02 0.04
C GLY A 121 -12.50 -11.85 -0.72
N SER A 122 -13.74 -11.43 -0.63
CA SER A 122 -14.89 -12.19 -1.11
C SER A 122 -14.95 -12.39 -2.63
N LYS A 123 -14.28 -11.55 -3.38
CA LYS A 123 -14.22 -11.64 -4.85
C LYS A 123 -12.94 -12.31 -5.35
N SER A 124 -11.97 -12.55 -4.47
CA SER A 124 -10.73 -13.20 -4.87
C SER A 124 -10.96 -14.64 -5.35
N ASP A 125 -10.40 -14.95 -6.51
CA ASP A 125 -10.27 -16.34 -6.98
C ASP A 125 -8.97 -16.93 -6.41
N TYR A 126 -9.10 -17.77 -5.39
CA TYR A 126 -7.94 -18.35 -4.70
C TYR A 126 -7.20 -19.37 -5.55
N ALA A 127 -7.86 -20.03 -6.53
CA ALA A 127 -7.21 -20.93 -7.45
C ALA A 127 -6.28 -20.16 -8.40
N LEU A 128 -6.72 -19.01 -8.89
CA LEU A 128 -5.89 -18.12 -9.71
C LEU A 128 -4.81 -17.44 -8.85
N PHE A 129 -5.13 -17.02 -7.63
CA PHE A 129 -4.13 -16.46 -6.70
C PHE A 129 -2.99 -17.46 -6.43
N ASN A 130 -3.31 -18.73 -6.18
CA ASN A 130 -2.30 -19.77 -5.95
C ASN A 130 -1.37 -19.97 -7.17
N LYS A 131 -1.86 -19.76 -8.40
CA LYS A 131 -1.04 -19.84 -9.63
C LYS A 131 -0.05 -18.69 -9.78
N LEU A 132 -0.25 -17.56 -9.08
CA LEU A 132 0.70 -16.45 -9.08
C LEU A 132 1.99 -16.75 -8.30
N ASN A 133 2.06 -17.87 -7.56
CA ASN A 133 3.24 -18.29 -6.82
C ASN A 133 3.78 -17.18 -5.89
N THR A 134 2.89 -16.48 -5.21
CA THR A 134 3.23 -15.34 -4.33
C THR A 134 4.04 -15.73 -3.09
N GLY A 135 4.23 -17.02 -2.83
CA GLY A 135 4.82 -17.55 -1.59
C GLY A 135 3.78 -17.90 -0.52
N LEU A 136 2.50 -17.67 -0.80
CA LEU A 136 1.37 -18.10 0.02
C LEU A 136 0.40 -18.91 -0.83
N ILE A 137 0.01 -20.09 -0.33
CA ILE A 137 -1.05 -20.93 -0.93
C ILE A 137 -2.25 -20.94 0.00
N VAL A 138 -3.43 -20.69 -0.55
CA VAL A 138 -4.70 -20.66 0.17
C VAL A 138 -5.59 -21.80 -0.35
N ASN A 139 -5.77 -22.85 0.46
CA ASN A 139 -6.60 -23.99 0.13
C ASN A 139 -7.91 -23.90 0.91
N LEU A 140 -8.99 -23.51 0.24
CA LEU A 140 -10.31 -23.37 0.86
C LEU A 140 -10.83 -24.71 1.37
N TYR A 141 -11.36 -24.77 2.58
CA TYR A 141 -12.11 -25.94 3.05
C TYR A 141 -13.48 -26.03 2.39
N ASN A 142 -14.08 -24.88 2.09
CA ASN A 142 -15.33 -24.79 1.34
C ASN A 142 -15.33 -23.45 0.58
N ASN A 143 -15.76 -23.48 -0.69
CA ASN A 143 -15.66 -22.34 -1.62
C ASN A 143 -16.42 -21.08 -1.21
N LYS A 144 -17.22 -21.10 -0.15
CA LYS A 144 -18.04 -19.95 0.26
C LYS A 144 -17.93 -19.58 1.74
N THR A 145 -17.17 -20.35 2.53
CA THR A 145 -17.13 -20.11 3.98
C THR A 145 -16.06 -19.09 4.31
N LYS A 146 -16.47 -18.02 4.98
CA LYS A 146 -15.60 -17.01 5.58
C LYS A 146 -15.55 -17.23 7.07
N THR A 147 -14.52 -16.70 7.68
CA THR A 147 -14.37 -16.68 9.13
C THR A 147 -13.96 -15.29 9.58
N ASP A 148 -14.37 -14.93 10.76
CA ASP A 148 -13.90 -13.74 11.44
C ASP A 148 -12.52 -14.03 12.04
N ALA A 149 -11.47 -13.46 11.45
CA ALA A 149 -10.09 -13.62 11.87
C ALA A 149 -9.63 -12.37 12.62
N GLN A 150 -9.48 -12.48 13.94
CA GLN A 150 -8.87 -11.47 14.79
C GLN A 150 -7.38 -11.43 14.52
N ALA A 151 -6.77 -10.24 14.51
CA ALA A 151 -5.34 -10.10 14.35
C ALA A 151 -4.59 -10.41 15.67
N SER A 152 -3.51 -11.18 15.57
CA SER A 152 -2.58 -11.45 16.67
C SER A 152 -1.17 -11.08 16.25
N PHE A 153 -0.59 -10.04 16.85
CA PHE A 153 0.74 -9.55 16.51
C PHE A 153 1.81 -10.61 16.74
N ASN A 154 2.78 -10.66 15.84
CA ASN A 154 3.95 -11.54 15.93
C ASN A 154 5.17 -10.74 16.39
N SER A 155 5.57 -10.90 17.64
CA SER A 155 6.75 -10.25 18.22
C SER A 155 8.09 -10.66 17.57
N ALA A 156 8.12 -11.78 16.85
CA ALA A 156 9.30 -12.24 16.11
C ALA A 156 9.40 -11.64 14.68
N PHE A 157 8.45 -10.79 14.29
CA PHE A 157 8.50 -10.12 12.99
C PHE A 157 9.66 -9.11 12.94
N ALA A 158 10.48 -9.18 11.87
CA ALA A 158 11.77 -8.48 11.82
C ALA A 158 11.96 -7.57 10.58
N LEU A 159 11.01 -7.50 9.64
CA LEU A 159 11.20 -6.72 8.40
C LEU A 159 11.13 -5.20 8.65
N PHE A 160 10.31 -4.78 9.59
CA PHE A 160 10.24 -3.41 10.09
C PHE A 160 9.64 -3.41 11.51
N SER A 161 9.94 -2.39 12.28
CA SER A 161 9.37 -2.24 13.63
C SER A 161 8.10 -1.39 13.59
N LEU A 162 7.08 -1.75 14.34
CA LEU A 162 5.96 -0.89 14.70
C LEU A 162 6.28 -0.19 16.03
N ASN A 163 5.68 0.97 16.27
CA ASN A 163 5.73 1.54 17.61
C ASN A 163 4.95 0.65 18.60
N GLU A 164 5.23 0.77 19.89
CA GLU A 164 4.64 -0.07 20.93
C GLU A 164 3.12 0.01 20.90
N GLN A 165 2.57 1.22 20.84
CA GLN A 165 1.13 1.43 20.80
C GLN A 165 0.46 0.77 19.58
N SER A 166 1.08 0.82 18.40
CA SER A 166 0.53 0.18 17.19
C SER A 166 0.57 -1.34 17.29
N SER A 167 1.65 -1.91 17.83
CA SER A 167 1.79 -3.35 17.98
C SER A 167 0.82 -3.93 19.04
N GLU A 168 0.62 -3.23 20.15
CA GLU A 168 -0.33 -3.63 21.19
C GLU A 168 -1.78 -3.52 20.72
N MET A 169 -2.10 -2.50 19.92
CA MET A 169 -3.47 -2.25 19.48
C MET A 169 -3.96 -3.25 18.44
N ILE A 170 -3.06 -3.99 17.77
CA ILE A 170 -3.44 -4.97 16.73
C ILE A 170 -4.47 -5.99 17.27
N LYS A 171 -4.35 -6.40 18.51
CA LYS A 171 -5.28 -7.33 19.17
C LYS A 171 -6.68 -6.76 19.39
N ASP A 172 -6.82 -5.43 19.42
CA ASP A 172 -8.07 -4.73 19.72
C ASP A 172 -8.82 -4.31 18.45
N PHE A 173 -8.23 -4.53 17.27
CA PHE A 173 -8.90 -4.26 16.00
C PHE A 173 -10.01 -5.29 15.74
N PRO A 174 -11.13 -4.87 15.14
CA PRO A 174 -12.17 -5.79 14.72
C PRO A 174 -11.63 -6.88 13.79
N PRO A 175 -12.19 -8.10 13.83
CA PRO A 175 -11.76 -9.17 12.95
C PRO A 175 -11.96 -8.81 11.48
N LEU A 176 -11.04 -9.29 10.63
CA LEU A 176 -11.18 -9.27 9.18
C LEU A 176 -12.01 -10.46 8.72
N ASN A 177 -12.75 -10.29 7.64
CA ASN A 177 -13.40 -11.41 6.95
C ASN A 177 -12.34 -12.15 6.12
N ALA A 178 -11.84 -13.23 6.66
CA ALA A 178 -10.86 -14.10 6.05
C ALA A 178 -11.51 -15.32 5.38
N PRO A 179 -10.87 -15.96 4.39
CA PRO A 179 -11.32 -17.25 3.89
C PRO A 179 -11.11 -18.34 4.95
N LEU A 180 -12.08 -19.22 5.13
CA LEU A 180 -11.89 -20.43 5.93
C LEU A 180 -11.06 -21.42 5.10
N ALA A 181 -9.76 -21.46 5.35
CA ALA A 181 -8.79 -22.14 4.51
C ALA A 181 -7.62 -22.71 5.31
N ARG A 182 -6.93 -23.67 4.72
CA ARG A 182 -5.59 -24.05 5.11
C ARG A 182 -4.59 -23.16 4.34
N PHE A 183 -3.73 -22.48 5.08
CA PHE A 183 -2.67 -21.65 4.52
C PHE A 183 -1.35 -22.41 4.55
N ILE A 184 -0.60 -22.34 3.45
CA ILE A 184 0.75 -22.90 3.34
C ILE A 184 1.67 -21.75 2.96
N VAL A 185 2.65 -21.48 3.79
CA VAL A 185 3.62 -20.39 3.60
C VAL A 185 4.95 -20.93 3.10
N ALA A 186 5.55 -20.26 2.13
CA ALA A 186 6.89 -20.59 1.67
C ALA A 186 7.94 -20.25 2.73
N ALA A 187 9.10 -20.93 2.68
CA ALA A 187 10.24 -20.59 3.52
C ALA A 187 10.66 -19.13 3.31
N GLY A 188 11.01 -18.43 4.40
CA GLY A 188 11.37 -17.01 4.36
C GLY A 188 10.20 -16.04 4.43
N THR A 189 8.94 -16.52 4.41
CA THR A 189 7.78 -15.66 4.66
C THR A 189 7.82 -15.10 6.09
N GLN A 190 7.64 -13.79 6.22
CA GLN A 190 7.59 -13.10 7.51
C GLN A 190 6.15 -12.69 7.80
N THR A 191 5.58 -13.22 8.88
CA THR A 191 4.21 -12.92 9.31
C THR A 191 4.21 -11.81 10.33
N LEU A 192 3.57 -10.68 10.03
CA LEU A 192 3.37 -9.57 10.96
C LEU A 192 2.26 -9.86 11.96
N ALA A 193 1.17 -10.43 11.49
CA ALA A 193 0.03 -10.79 12.32
C ALA A 193 -0.53 -12.16 11.90
N TYR A 194 -0.79 -12.99 12.89
CA TYR A 194 -1.46 -14.28 12.73
C TYR A 194 -2.96 -14.15 12.91
N GLN A 195 -3.69 -15.14 12.40
CA GLN A 195 -5.13 -15.25 12.62
C GLN A 195 -5.41 -15.83 14.01
N TYR A 196 -6.32 -15.17 14.74
CA TYR A 196 -6.92 -15.69 15.95
C TYR A 196 -8.39 -15.94 15.65
N ILE A 197 -8.82 -17.21 15.66
CA ILE A 197 -10.12 -17.67 15.19
C ILE A 197 -10.81 -18.45 16.30
N ALA A 198 -12.08 -18.13 16.57
CA ALA A 198 -12.90 -18.83 17.57
C ALA A 198 -12.22 -19.04 18.95
N GLY A 199 -11.46 -18.03 19.39
CA GLY A 199 -10.79 -18.11 20.69
C GLY A 199 -9.44 -18.85 20.68
N ALA A 200 -8.94 -19.28 19.53
CA ALA A 200 -7.67 -19.98 19.39
C ALA A 200 -6.68 -19.25 18.47
N LYS A 201 -5.43 -19.16 18.92
CA LYS A 201 -4.32 -18.69 18.06
C LYS A 201 -4.01 -19.74 17.01
N SER A 202 -3.94 -19.35 15.76
CA SER A 202 -3.50 -20.20 14.66
C SER A 202 -2.09 -19.80 14.19
N GLU A 203 -1.44 -20.66 13.41
CA GLU A 203 -0.19 -20.35 12.71
C GLU A 203 -0.46 -19.76 11.30
N TYR A 204 -1.73 -19.52 10.97
CA TYR A 204 -2.11 -18.98 9.68
C TYR A 204 -1.87 -17.47 9.62
N PRO A 205 -1.24 -16.95 8.56
CA PRO A 205 -0.99 -15.53 8.44
C PRO A 205 -2.29 -14.75 8.21
N LEU A 206 -2.45 -13.62 8.88
CA LEU A 206 -3.45 -12.60 8.55
C LEU A 206 -2.82 -11.47 7.72
N LEU A 207 -1.59 -11.09 8.07
CA LEU A 207 -0.76 -10.17 7.29
C LEU A 207 0.65 -10.70 7.25
N CYS A 208 1.14 -10.99 6.05
CA CYS A 208 2.49 -11.51 5.85
C CYS A 208 3.17 -10.88 4.63
N PHE A 209 4.50 -11.05 4.61
CA PHE A 209 5.36 -10.60 3.52
C PHE A 209 6.19 -11.76 3.04
N THR A 210 6.18 -11.97 1.73
CA THR A 210 6.99 -12.98 1.07
C THR A 210 8.13 -12.29 0.33
N ASN A 211 9.31 -12.85 0.44
CA ASN A 211 10.48 -12.36 -0.25
C ASN A 211 10.93 -13.41 -1.25
N ASN A 212 10.48 -13.26 -2.49
CA ASN A 212 11.03 -13.99 -3.62
C ASN A 212 12.21 -13.16 -4.15
N PRO A 213 13.35 -13.75 -4.56
CA PRO A 213 14.47 -13.01 -5.15
C PRO A 213 14.10 -12.07 -6.29
N GLN A 214 12.98 -12.33 -6.97
CA GLN A 214 12.51 -11.56 -8.11
C GLN A 214 11.47 -10.49 -7.74
N GLN A 215 10.76 -10.65 -6.62
CA GLN A 215 9.66 -9.75 -6.27
C GLN A 215 9.29 -9.86 -4.78
N LYS A 216 9.00 -8.71 -4.17
CA LYS A 216 8.40 -8.64 -2.84
C LYS A 216 6.87 -8.66 -2.95
N ASN A 217 6.21 -9.40 -2.07
CA ASN A 217 4.76 -9.36 -1.95
C ASN A 217 4.35 -9.13 -0.49
N GLY A 218 3.32 -8.29 -0.30
CA GLY A 218 2.57 -8.21 0.94
C GLY A 218 1.21 -8.87 0.74
N ILE A 219 0.71 -9.61 1.72
CA ILE A 219 -0.56 -10.32 1.60
C ILE A 219 -1.36 -10.13 2.88
N VAL A 220 -2.52 -9.48 2.76
CA VAL A 220 -3.56 -9.41 3.77
C VAL A 220 -4.59 -10.50 3.45
N CYS A 221 -4.75 -11.46 4.35
CA CYS A 221 -5.62 -12.62 4.16
C CYS A 221 -7.06 -12.34 4.64
N GLY A 222 -7.61 -11.18 4.28
CA GLY A 222 -8.97 -10.80 4.64
C GLY A 222 -9.32 -9.39 4.20
N GLU A 223 -10.61 -9.09 4.18
CA GLU A 223 -11.20 -7.80 3.86
C GLU A 223 -11.78 -7.11 5.10
N ASN A 224 -12.15 -5.83 4.99
CA ASN A 224 -12.70 -4.96 6.03
C ASN A 224 -11.63 -4.26 6.91
N ILE A 225 -10.49 -3.94 6.34
CA ILE A 225 -9.44 -3.10 6.99
C ILE A 225 -10.00 -1.73 7.41
N TRP A 226 -11.00 -1.19 6.71
CA TRP A 226 -11.65 0.06 7.07
C TRP A 226 -12.18 0.09 8.51
N ARG A 227 -12.59 -1.08 9.05
CA ARG A 227 -13.04 -1.21 10.44
C ARG A 227 -11.92 -0.96 11.42
N TRP A 228 -10.70 -1.32 11.09
CA TRP A 228 -9.52 -1.03 11.91
C TRP A 228 -9.33 0.46 12.09
N ARG A 229 -9.47 1.24 10.99
CA ARG A 229 -9.38 2.71 11.08
C ARG A 229 -10.53 3.31 11.91
N MET A 230 -11.75 2.79 11.78
CA MET A 230 -12.86 3.21 12.62
C MET A 230 -12.58 2.93 14.09
N GLN A 231 -12.17 1.71 14.43
CA GLN A 231 -11.86 1.33 15.80
C GLN A 231 -10.72 2.17 16.37
N ASN A 232 -9.67 2.39 15.60
CA ASN A 232 -8.56 3.25 15.98
C ASN A 232 -9.04 4.66 16.35
N TYR A 233 -9.92 5.24 15.54
CA TYR A 233 -10.49 6.55 15.82
C TYR A 233 -11.38 6.56 17.06
N LEU A 234 -12.20 5.54 17.24
CA LEU A 234 -13.06 5.42 18.43
C LEU A 234 -12.25 5.34 19.72
N MET A 235 -11.12 4.63 19.71
CA MET A 235 -10.29 4.45 20.90
C MET A 235 -9.35 5.64 21.16
N ASN A 236 -8.75 6.20 20.11
CA ASN A 236 -7.63 7.15 20.24
C ASN A 236 -7.89 8.52 19.60
N GLN A 237 -9.05 8.75 18.98
CA GLN A 237 -9.39 9.96 18.20
C GLN A 237 -8.38 10.25 17.06
N THR A 238 -7.65 9.22 16.62
CA THR A 238 -6.66 9.28 15.55
C THR A 238 -6.68 8.00 14.73
N HIS A 239 -6.05 8.01 13.57
CA HIS A 239 -5.86 6.82 12.71
C HIS A 239 -4.39 6.37 12.66
N GLU A 240 -3.52 6.95 13.48
CA GLU A 240 -2.07 6.82 13.36
C GLU A 240 -1.58 5.38 13.43
N GLN A 241 -2.16 4.56 14.32
CA GLN A 241 -1.71 3.19 14.51
C GLN A 241 -1.97 2.30 13.28
N VAL A 242 -3.15 2.43 12.67
CA VAL A 242 -3.47 1.71 11.43
C VAL A 242 -2.72 2.30 10.25
N ASP A 243 -2.64 3.63 10.17
CA ASP A 243 -1.89 4.32 9.13
C ASP A 243 -0.39 3.93 9.17
N GLU A 244 0.19 3.73 10.35
CA GLU A 244 1.56 3.24 10.51
C GLU A 244 1.73 1.84 9.92
N ILE A 245 0.82 0.90 10.23
CA ILE A 245 0.88 -0.47 9.72
C ILE A 245 0.84 -0.47 8.18
N ILE A 246 -0.10 0.27 7.59
CA ILE A 246 -0.27 0.36 6.14
C ILE A 246 0.94 1.03 5.50
N ASN A 247 1.39 2.18 6.01
CA ASN A 247 2.52 2.93 5.43
C ASN A 247 3.84 2.18 5.54
N LYS A 248 4.09 1.47 6.66
CA LYS A 248 5.30 0.65 6.80
C LYS A 248 5.27 -0.57 5.89
N SER A 249 4.09 -1.15 5.68
CA SER A 249 3.91 -2.23 4.71
C SER A 249 4.22 -1.77 3.27
N ILE A 250 3.68 -0.62 2.87
CA ILE A 250 3.94 0.00 1.57
C ILE A 250 5.42 0.34 1.41
N ARG A 251 6.03 0.94 2.42
CA ARG A 251 7.44 1.34 2.37
C ARG A 251 8.41 0.16 2.29
N TYR A 252 8.03 -0.98 2.87
CA TYR A 252 8.83 -2.20 2.81
C TYR A 252 8.81 -2.81 1.40
N LEU A 253 7.68 -2.76 0.73
CA LEU A 253 7.49 -3.26 -0.62
C LEU A 253 8.16 -2.33 -1.63
#